data_0d733bd5643be9ac0b34003b85e21d86
#
_entry.id   0d733bd5643be9ac0b34003b85e21d86
#
_cell.length_a   1.000
_cell.length_b   1.000
_cell.length_c   1.000
_cell.angle_alpha   90.00
_cell.angle_beta   90.00
_cell.angle_gamma   90.00
#
_symmetry.space_group_name_H-M   'P 1'
#
loop_
_entity.id
_entity.type
_entity.pdbx_description
1 polymer ?
#
loop_
_entity_poly.entity_id
_entity_poly.type
_entity_poly.pdbx_seq_one_letter_code
_entity_poly.pdbx_strand_id
1 'polypeptide(L)'
;MKRIALVTVLVLGCLMAAAKVYKPSDIRPVHLEDRNRYVCNPDGILSQEAVNRIDAIFRTIEDSTGIQTLVAVVTDIDPDDCFEFAHQLGETVGVGRSSSDNGLVILLSTGERCIQFATGYGVEGVLPDALCKRVQDRYMNRYFADDKWDEGMVAGVQALKDILLKGEYDDDDKFDRKAVLASLSVVAGVFLFIAILIIYIDRRSRKCPKCGHIALKQVSVSTISRKNGVKKEAVTLKCTHCGFITSRERTSYYSTGGHGGGGGRGFGGGSFSGGSFGGSYGGGHFGGGGAGSRF
;
A
#
# COMPACT_ATOMS: atom_id res chain seq x y z
N MET A 1 -34.49 -33.08 -35.29
CA MET A 1 -34.95 -32.01 -34.42
C MET A 1 -34.92 -32.43 -32.92
N LYS A 2 -35.48 -33.59 -32.49
CA LYS A 2 -35.45 -33.98 -31.09
C LYS A 2 -34.05 -34.18 -30.47
N ARG A 3 -33.04 -34.60 -31.26
CA ARG A 3 -31.67 -34.79 -30.76
C ARG A 3 -30.91 -33.46 -30.57
N ILE A 4 -31.21 -32.44 -31.39
CA ILE A 4 -30.63 -31.10 -31.26
C ILE A 4 -31.23 -30.39 -30.06
N ALA A 5 -32.52 -30.52 -29.81
CA ALA A 5 -33.19 -29.97 -28.63
C ALA A 5 -32.66 -30.57 -27.32
N LEU A 6 -32.31 -31.87 -27.33
CA LEU A 6 -31.75 -32.54 -26.14
C LEU A 6 -30.32 -32.05 -25.84
N VAL A 7 -29.50 -31.84 -26.86
CA VAL A 7 -28.14 -31.32 -26.70
C VAL A 7 -28.14 -29.85 -26.24
N THR A 8 -29.08 -29.04 -26.77
CA THR A 8 -29.22 -27.64 -26.31
C THR A 8 -29.69 -27.54 -24.85
N VAL A 9 -30.59 -28.40 -24.42
CA VAL A 9 -31.02 -28.46 -23.00
C VAL A 9 -29.88 -28.94 -22.11
N LEU A 10 -29.08 -29.91 -22.55
CA LEU A 10 -27.91 -30.39 -21.78
C LEU A 10 -26.81 -29.34 -21.69
N VAL A 11 -26.56 -28.57 -22.75
CA VAL A 11 -25.58 -27.48 -22.76
C VAL A 11 -26.07 -26.29 -21.94
N LEU A 12 -27.37 -25.97 -21.97
CA LEU A 12 -27.94 -24.90 -21.14
C LEU A 12 -27.98 -25.28 -19.63
N GLY A 13 -28.08 -26.56 -19.31
CA GLY A 13 -28.05 -27.07 -17.94
C GLY A 13 -26.69 -27.02 -17.26
N CYS A 14 -25.59 -26.98 -18.04
CA CYS A 14 -24.22 -26.84 -17.51
C CYS A 14 -23.83 -25.40 -17.15
N LEU A 15 -24.63 -24.39 -17.49
CA LEU A 15 -24.27 -22.98 -17.32
C LEU A 15 -24.74 -22.32 -16.03
N MET A 16 -25.37 -23.07 -15.11
CA MET A 16 -25.85 -22.57 -13.82
C MET A 16 -25.09 -23.21 -12.65
N ALA A 17 -23.77 -23.21 -12.70
CA ALA A 17 -23.00 -23.33 -11.46
C ALA A 17 -23.10 -21.96 -10.76
N ALA A 18 -24.12 -21.79 -9.91
CA ALA A 18 -24.16 -20.63 -9.02
C ALA A 18 -22.90 -20.67 -8.15
N ALA A 19 -22.04 -19.67 -8.24
CA ALA A 19 -20.91 -19.52 -7.35
C ALA A 19 -21.47 -19.53 -5.92
N LYS A 20 -20.90 -20.38 -5.06
CA LYS A 20 -21.32 -20.48 -3.68
C LYS A 20 -20.66 -19.34 -2.92
N VAL A 21 -21.47 -18.49 -2.31
CA VAL A 21 -20.99 -17.45 -1.39
C VAL A 21 -20.87 -18.07 0.00
N TYR A 22 -19.69 -17.97 0.59
CA TYR A 22 -19.40 -18.56 1.89
C TYR A 22 -19.55 -17.52 3.00
N LYS A 23 -20.12 -17.96 4.14
CA LYS A 23 -20.06 -17.24 5.42
C LYS A 23 -18.96 -17.82 6.29
N PRO A 24 -18.45 -17.09 7.29
CA PRO A 24 -17.44 -17.63 8.22
C PRO A 24 -17.87 -18.97 8.86
N SER A 25 -19.17 -19.13 9.18
CA SER A 25 -19.74 -20.36 9.74
C SER A 25 -19.79 -21.55 8.78
N ASP A 26 -19.66 -21.30 7.46
CA ASP A 26 -19.72 -22.36 6.45
C ASP A 26 -18.36 -23.00 6.21
N ILE A 27 -17.30 -22.34 6.68
CA ILE A 27 -15.92 -22.85 6.58
C ILE A 27 -15.72 -23.90 7.67
N ARG A 28 -15.59 -25.16 7.26
CA ARG A 28 -15.29 -26.25 8.18
C ARG A 28 -13.79 -26.32 8.44
N PRO A 29 -13.35 -26.14 9.69
CA PRO A 29 -11.93 -26.21 10.03
C PRO A 29 -11.45 -27.66 9.95
N VAL A 30 -10.82 -28.02 8.84
CA VAL A 30 -10.33 -29.38 8.56
C VAL A 30 -9.33 -29.87 9.62
N HIS A 31 -8.65 -28.95 10.30
CA HIS A 31 -7.72 -29.24 11.39
C HIS A 31 -8.39 -29.93 12.58
N LEU A 32 -9.67 -29.67 12.83
CA LEU A 32 -10.43 -30.34 13.90
C LEU A 32 -10.75 -31.80 13.56
N GLU A 33 -10.78 -32.16 12.27
CA GLU A 33 -11.00 -33.51 11.79
C GLU A 33 -9.67 -34.28 11.61
N ASP A 34 -8.68 -33.61 11.05
CA ASP A 34 -7.33 -34.14 10.85
C ASP A 34 -6.28 -33.08 11.24
N ARG A 35 -5.60 -33.35 12.33
CA ARG A 35 -4.57 -32.52 12.93
C ARG A 35 -3.43 -32.09 11.96
N ASN A 36 -3.25 -32.79 10.86
CA ASN A 36 -2.22 -32.48 9.88
C ASN A 36 -2.73 -31.62 8.72
N ARG A 37 -4.00 -31.19 8.76
CA ARG A 37 -4.62 -30.40 7.70
C ARG A 37 -4.97 -29.00 8.19
N TYR A 38 -4.62 -28.00 7.42
CA TYR A 38 -4.80 -26.60 7.73
C TYR A 38 -5.61 -25.87 6.66
N VAL A 39 -5.66 -26.43 5.43
CA VAL A 39 -6.24 -25.76 4.25
C VAL A 39 -7.67 -26.21 4.00
N CYS A 40 -8.61 -25.29 4.15
CA CYS A 40 -10.00 -25.42 3.72
C CYS A 40 -10.12 -24.89 2.28
N ASN A 41 -10.29 -25.82 1.32
CA ASN A 41 -10.35 -25.50 -0.11
C ASN A 41 -11.60 -26.16 -0.74
N PRO A 42 -12.81 -25.72 -0.34
CA PRO A 42 -14.06 -26.38 -0.76
C PRO A 42 -14.35 -26.26 -2.25
N ASP A 43 -13.90 -25.18 -2.89
CA ASP A 43 -14.12 -24.92 -4.33
C ASP A 43 -13.01 -25.54 -5.22
N GLY A 44 -11.99 -26.17 -4.62
CA GLY A 44 -10.92 -26.80 -5.37
C GLY A 44 -10.06 -25.81 -6.15
N ILE A 45 -9.92 -24.57 -5.64
CA ILE A 45 -9.11 -23.49 -6.26
C ILE A 45 -7.64 -23.89 -6.29
N LEU A 46 -7.14 -24.42 -5.16
CA LEU A 46 -5.79 -24.96 -5.08
C LEU A 46 -5.77 -26.43 -5.50
N SER A 47 -4.71 -26.83 -6.16
CA SER A 47 -4.45 -28.24 -6.45
C SER A 47 -4.16 -29.03 -5.15
N GLN A 48 -4.41 -30.33 -5.19
CA GLN A 48 -4.14 -31.18 -4.02
C GLN A 48 -2.65 -31.23 -3.67
N GLU A 49 -1.78 -31.03 -4.66
CA GLU A 49 -0.32 -30.95 -4.44
C GLU A 49 0.03 -29.70 -3.63
N ALA A 50 -0.51 -28.54 -4.02
CA ALA A 50 -0.30 -27.30 -3.30
C ALA A 50 -0.86 -27.37 -1.87
N VAL A 51 -2.07 -27.92 -1.69
CA VAL A 51 -2.67 -28.14 -0.38
C VAL A 51 -1.75 -28.97 0.51
N ASN A 52 -1.28 -30.12 0.01
CA ASN A 52 -0.40 -31.01 0.78
C ASN A 52 0.93 -30.34 1.18
N ARG A 53 1.49 -29.50 0.30
CA ARG A 53 2.72 -28.73 0.61
C ARG A 53 2.48 -27.68 1.68
N ILE A 54 1.35 -26.95 1.59
CA ILE A 54 0.97 -25.92 2.57
C ILE A 54 0.71 -26.57 3.93
N ASP A 55 -0.03 -27.69 3.97
CA ASP A 55 -0.30 -28.42 5.20
C ASP A 55 1.01 -28.89 5.89
N ALA A 56 1.96 -29.41 5.12
CA ALA A 56 3.27 -29.85 5.65
C ALA A 56 4.08 -28.67 6.22
N ILE A 57 3.99 -27.49 5.60
CA ILE A 57 4.67 -26.28 6.09
C ILE A 57 4.04 -25.82 7.41
N PHE A 58 2.70 -25.70 7.47
CA PHE A 58 2.03 -25.27 8.70
C PHE A 58 2.16 -26.24 9.84
N ARG A 59 2.20 -27.53 9.56
CA ARG A 59 2.56 -28.51 10.58
C ARG A 59 3.94 -28.24 11.19
N THR A 60 4.94 -27.94 10.35
CA THR A 60 6.29 -27.60 10.83
C THR A 60 6.29 -26.31 11.68
N ILE A 61 5.48 -25.31 11.28
CA ILE A 61 5.33 -24.05 12.01
C ILE A 61 4.67 -24.34 13.37
N GLU A 62 3.55 -25.04 13.40
CA GLU A 62 2.84 -25.37 14.64
C GLU A 62 3.68 -26.19 15.61
N ASP A 63 4.37 -27.23 15.12
CA ASP A 63 5.24 -28.08 15.95
C ASP A 63 6.41 -27.28 16.58
N SER A 64 6.89 -26.22 15.91
CA SER A 64 8.04 -25.44 16.35
C SER A 64 7.67 -24.22 17.17
N THR A 65 6.56 -23.55 16.86
CA THR A 65 6.15 -22.26 17.45
C THR A 65 4.89 -22.33 18.29
N GLY A 66 4.10 -23.39 18.10
CA GLY A 66 2.78 -23.53 18.68
C GLY A 66 1.70 -22.66 18.02
N ILE A 67 2.01 -21.89 16.97
CA ILE A 67 1.03 -21.06 16.24
C ILE A 67 0.02 -21.97 15.55
N GLN A 68 -1.26 -21.75 15.85
CA GLN A 68 -2.37 -22.46 15.23
C GLN A 68 -2.85 -21.69 14.00
N THR A 69 -2.97 -22.39 12.88
CA THR A 69 -3.31 -21.73 11.60
C THR A 69 -4.54 -22.33 10.98
N LEU A 70 -5.36 -21.47 10.36
CA LEU A 70 -6.46 -21.83 9.47
C LEU A 70 -6.27 -21.11 8.13
N VAL A 71 -6.23 -21.86 7.04
CA VAL A 71 -6.20 -21.33 5.68
C VAL A 71 -7.55 -21.58 5.03
N ALA A 72 -8.24 -20.53 4.61
CA ALA A 72 -9.49 -20.62 3.86
C ALA A 72 -9.25 -20.10 2.44
N VAL A 73 -9.58 -20.94 1.45
CA VAL A 73 -9.45 -20.61 0.03
C VAL A 73 -10.81 -20.84 -0.62
N VAL A 74 -11.47 -19.75 -1.00
CA VAL A 74 -12.84 -19.73 -1.48
C VAL A 74 -13.03 -18.77 -2.65
N THR A 75 -14.11 -18.93 -3.40
CA THR A 75 -14.44 -18.03 -4.50
C THR A 75 -15.01 -16.73 -3.96
N ASP A 76 -16.20 -16.76 -3.37
CA ASP A 76 -16.93 -15.57 -2.93
C ASP A 76 -17.26 -15.66 -1.44
N ILE A 77 -17.33 -14.51 -0.76
CA ILE A 77 -17.50 -14.39 0.69
C ILE A 77 -18.65 -13.43 1.04
N ASP A 78 -19.27 -13.66 2.20
CA ASP A 78 -20.25 -12.77 2.82
C ASP A 78 -19.92 -12.62 4.32
N PRO A 79 -19.53 -11.45 4.81
CA PRO A 79 -19.43 -10.17 4.11
C PRO A 79 -18.34 -10.14 3.02
N ASP A 80 -18.49 -9.28 2.01
CA ASP A 80 -17.55 -9.04 0.91
C ASP A 80 -16.29 -8.26 1.33
N ASP A 81 -16.16 -7.98 2.62
CA ASP A 81 -14.96 -7.42 3.24
C ASP A 81 -14.04 -8.54 3.73
N CYS A 82 -12.89 -8.67 3.07
CA CYS A 82 -11.92 -9.72 3.37
C CYS A 82 -11.35 -9.64 4.78
N PHE A 83 -11.18 -8.43 5.33
CA PHE A 83 -10.70 -8.25 6.69
C PHE A 83 -11.75 -8.73 7.68
N GLU A 84 -12.99 -8.25 7.54
CA GLU A 84 -14.10 -8.60 8.41
C GLU A 84 -14.35 -10.10 8.37
N PHE A 85 -14.38 -10.71 7.17
CA PHE A 85 -14.56 -12.14 7.01
C PHE A 85 -13.45 -12.95 7.70
N ALA A 86 -12.18 -12.63 7.49
CA ALA A 86 -11.07 -13.35 8.09
C ALA A 86 -11.06 -13.23 9.62
N HIS A 87 -11.39 -12.07 10.14
CA HIS A 87 -11.51 -11.81 11.57
C HIS A 87 -12.67 -12.63 12.19
N GLN A 88 -13.87 -12.53 11.61
CA GLN A 88 -15.02 -13.31 12.05
C GLN A 88 -14.79 -14.82 11.95
N LEU A 89 -14.08 -15.27 10.91
CA LEU A 89 -13.70 -16.67 10.76
C LEU A 89 -12.80 -17.13 11.91
N GLY A 90 -11.79 -16.35 12.25
CA GLY A 90 -10.89 -16.62 13.37
C GLY A 90 -11.64 -16.74 14.70
N GLU A 91 -12.55 -15.82 14.96
CA GLU A 91 -13.37 -15.82 16.18
C GLU A 91 -14.38 -16.98 16.19
N THR A 92 -15.06 -17.25 15.07
CA THR A 92 -16.10 -18.28 14.97
C THR A 92 -15.50 -19.69 15.16
N VAL A 93 -14.35 -19.94 14.56
CA VAL A 93 -13.65 -21.23 14.67
C VAL A 93 -12.87 -21.31 15.98
N GLY A 94 -12.47 -20.19 16.55
CA GLY A 94 -11.64 -20.13 17.75
C GLY A 94 -10.19 -20.53 17.48
N VAL A 95 -9.63 -20.07 16.35
CA VAL A 95 -8.24 -20.37 15.97
C VAL A 95 -7.28 -19.78 17.00
N GLY A 96 -6.34 -20.58 17.48
CA GLY A 96 -5.42 -20.20 18.55
C GLY A 96 -5.88 -20.66 19.93
N ARG A 97 -5.01 -20.50 20.91
CA ARG A 97 -5.25 -20.84 22.32
C ARG A 97 -5.62 -19.58 23.08
N SER A 98 -6.69 -19.63 23.87
CA SER A 98 -7.14 -18.51 24.71
C SER A 98 -6.09 -18.01 25.72
N SER A 99 -5.11 -18.85 26.06
CA SER A 99 -4.02 -18.47 26.98
C SER A 99 -2.86 -17.71 26.31
N SER A 100 -2.76 -17.75 25.00
CA SER A 100 -1.62 -17.21 24.25
C SER A 100 -2.00 -16.42 23.01
N ASP A 101 -3.29 -16.41 22.61
CA ASP A 101 -3.82 -15.73 21.43
C ASP A 101 -2.98 -15.97 20.14
N ASN A 102 -2.47 -17.20 19.98
CA ASN A 102 -1.49 -17.60 18.98
C ASN A 102 -2.14 -18.11 17.68
N GLY A 103 -3.25 -17.51 17.27
CA GLY A 103 -3.98 -17.87 16.07
C GLY A 103 -3.48 -17.07 14.84
N LEU A 104 -3.50 -17.74 13.67
CA LEU A 104 -3.29 -17.11 12.37
C LEU A 104 -4.38 -17.60 11.41
N VAL A 105 -5.13 -16.68 10.83
CA VAL A 105 -6.07 -16.96 9.75
C VAL A 105 -5.53 -16.38 8.44
N ILE A 106 -5.53 -17.19 7.40
CA ILE A 106 -5.18 -16.78 6.03
C ILE A 106 -6.40 -17.02 5.16
N LEU A 107 -6.96 -15.96 4.59
CA LEU A 107 -8.07 -16.01 3.65
C LEU A 107 -7.57 -15.63 2.26
N LEU A 108 -7.83 -16.48 1.28
CA LEU A 108 -7.78 -16.16 -0.14
C LEU A 108 -9.18 -16.22 -0.71
N SER A 109 -9.71 -15.08 -1.17
CA SER A 109 -10.93 -15.02 -1.97
C SER A 109 -10.59 -14.64 -3.40
N THR A 110 -10.91 -15.53 -4.33
CA THR A 110 -10.60 -15.30 -5.76
C THR A 110 -11.63 -14.41 -6.43
N GLY A 111 -12.90 -14.42 -5.99
CA GLY A 111 -13.94 -13.52 -6.47
C GLY A 111 -13.72 -12.08 -6.02
N GLU A 112 -13.40 -11.88 -4.74
CA GLU A 112 -13.04 -10.56 -4.20
C GLU A 112 -11.62 -10.12 -4.56
N ARG A 113 -10.83 -10.99 -5.18
CA ARG A 113 -9.42 -10.79 -5.52
C ARG A 113 -8.63 -10.24 -4.35
N CYS A 114 -8.72 -10.91 -3.22
CA CYS A 114 -8.03 -10.50 -2.00
C CYS A 114 -7.33 -11.64 -1.30
N ILE A 115 -6.23 -11.32 -0.65
CA ILE A 115 -5.57 -12.13 0.36
C ILE A 115 -5.56 -11.37 1.68
N GLN A 116 -6.00 -11.99 2.76
CA GLN A 116 -6.04 -11.41 4.09
C GLN A 116 -5.36 -12.32 5.10
N PHE A 117 -4.47 -11.76 5.91
CA PHE A 117 -3.94 -12.39 7.10
C PHE A 117 -4.57 -11.73 8.31
N ALA A 118 -5.13 -12.50 9.23
CA ALA A 118 -5.60 -12.04 10.52
C ALA A 118 -4.78 -12.73 11.60
N THR A 119 -4.13 -11.96 12.46
CA THR A 119 -3.23 -12.44 13.52
C THR A 119 -3.86 -12.25 14.88
N GLY A 120 -3.74 -13.27 15.73
CA GLY A 120 -4.01 -13.12 17.15
C GLY A 120 -2.91 -12.32 17.85
N TYR A 121 -3.24 -11.71 18.98
CA TYR A 121 -2.30 -10.87 19.76
C TYR A 121 -0.95 -11.53 20.06
N GLY A 122 -0.95 -12.83 20.30
CA GLY A 122 0.29 -13.58 20.58
C GLY A 122 1.20 -13.78 19.36
N VAL A 123 0.67 -13.56 18.16
CA VAL A 123 1.44 -13.70 16.90
C VAL A 123 1.97 -12.35 16.41
N GLU A 124 1.33 -11.23 16.78
CA GLU A 124 1.71 -9.89 16.31
C GLU A 124 3.18 -9.52 16.62
N GLY A 125 3.73 -10.04 17.72
CA GLY A 125 5.13 -9.79 18.11
C GLY A 125 6.15 -10.38 17.13
N VAL A 126 5.81 -11.48 16.46
CA VAL A 126 6.68 -12.18 15.50
C VAL A 126 6.26 -11.99 14.06
N LEU A 127 4.98 -11.70 13.83
CA LEU A 127 4.37 -11.46 12.53
C LEU A 127 3.49 -10.21 12.55
N PRO A 128 4.07 -9.01 12.70
CA PRO A 128 3.32 -7.76 12.66
C PRO A 128 2.74 -7.49 11.27
N ASP A 129 1.71 -6.63 11.20
CA ASP A 129 0.97 -6.27 9.98
C ASP A 129 1.87 -5.89 8.81
N ALA A 130 2.93 -5.14 9.10
CA ALA A 130 3.90 -4.73 8.08
C ALA A 130 4.61 -5.93 7.43
N LEU A 131 4.91 -6.99 8.18
CA LEU A 131 5.48 -8.22 7.64
C LEU A 131 4.43 -9.02 6.88
N CYS A 132 3.20 -9.13 7.40
CA CYS A 132 2.08 -9.75 6.70
C CYS A 132 1.90 -9.13 5.31
N LYS A 133 1.79 -7.79 5.27
CA LYS A 133 1.64 -7.03 4.01
C LYS A 133 2.80 -7.27 3.06
N ARG A 134 4.03 -7.28 3.56
CA ARG A 134 5.22 -7.48 2.77
C ARG A 134 5.31 -8.90 2.18
N VAL A 135 4.91 -9.92 2.94
CA VAL A 135 4.81 -11.30 2.43
C VAL A 135 3.81 -11.37 1.28
N GLN A 136 2.63 -10.77 1.44
CA GLN A 136 1.61 -10.74 0.40
C GLN A 136 2.13 -10.04 -0.87
N ASP A 137 2.66 -8.83 -0.75
CA ASP A 137 3.10 -8.02 -1.90
C ASP A 137 4.28 -8.67 -2.64
N ARG A 138 5.23 -9.26 -1.92
CA ARG A 138 6.45 -9.79 -2.51
C ARG A 138 6.32 -11.21 -3.05
N TYR A 139 5.62 -12.06 -2.30
CA TYR A 139 5.63 -13.50 -2.60
C TYR A 139 4.30 -14.02 -3.14
N MET A 140 3.17 -13.28 -2.99
CA MET A 140 1.84 -13.78 -3.32
C MET A 140 1.18 -12.99 -4.47
N ASN A 141 1.03 -11.67 -4.33
CA ASN A 141 0.21 -10.85 -5.22
C ASN A 141 0.64 -10.91 -6.69
N ARG A 142 1.94 -11.01 -6.97
CA ARG A 142 2.45 -11.14 -8.33
C ARG A 142 1.96 -12.41 -9.05
N TYR A 143 1.76 -13.48 -8.29
CA TYR A 143 1.23 -14.73 -8.83
C TYR A 143 -0.29 -14.65 -8.96
N PHE A 144 -0.95 -14.08 -7.95
CA PHE A 144 -2.41 -13.92 -7.95
C PHE A 144 -2.92 -12.98 -9.05
N ALA A 145 -2.15 -11.97 -9.42
CA ALA A 145 -2.46 -11.11 -10.56
C ALA A 145 -2.56 -11.91 -11.88
N ASP A 146 -1.82 -13.01 -11.99
CA ASP A 146 -1.81 -13.92 -13.14
C ASP A 146 -2.67 -15.19 -12.92
N ASP A 147 -3.54 -15.20 -11.89
CA ASP A 147 -4.37 -16.33 -11.46
C ASP A 147 -3.59 -17.62 -11.12
N LYS A 148 -2.31 -17.49 -10.75
CA LYS A 148 -1.44 -18.60 -10.33
C LYS A 148 -1.56 -18.82 -8.82
N TRP A 149 -2.71 -19.40 -8.42
CA TRP A 149 -3.10 -19.55 -7.02
C TRP A 149 -2.16 -20.46 -6.24
N ASP A 150 -1.80 -21.60 -6.81
CA ASP A 150 -0.90 -22.58 -6.19
C ASP A 150 0.46 -21.98 -5.87
N GLU A 151 1.09 -21.38 -6.88
CA GLU A 151 2.43 -20.82 -6.75
C GLU A 151 2.45 -19.67 -5.74
N GLY A 152 1.43 -18.80 -5.78
CA GLY A 152 1.34 -17.68 -4.86
C GLY A 152 1.14 -18.11 -3.42
N MET A 153 0.24 -19.06 -3.17
CA MET A 153 0.00 -19.58 -1.82
C MET A 153 1.23 -20.32 -1.28
N VAL A 154 1.83 -21.22 -2.06
CA VAL A 154 3.02 -21.97 -1.63
C VAL A 154 4.20 -21.03 -1.37
N ALA A 155 4.46 -20.04 -2.23
CA ALA A 155 5.55 -19.10 -2.05
C ALA A 155 5.36 -18.23 -0.80
N GLY A 156 4.14 -17.72 -0.57
CA GLY A 156 3.83 -16.91 0.61
C GLY A 156 3.95 -17.72 1.92
N VAL A 157 3.42 -18.94 1.95
CA VAL A 157 3.49 -19.80 3.13
C VAL A 157 4.93 -20.24 3.41
N GLN A 158 5.75 -20.47 2.36
CA GLN A 158 7.18 -20.74 2.55
C GLN A 158 7.91 -19.55 3.15
N ALA A 159 7.62 -18.33 2.70
CA ALA A 159 8.17 -17.11 3.28
C ALA A 159 7.76 -16.94 4.76
N LEU A 160 6.47 -17.21 5.09
CA LEU A 160 6.02 -17.23 6.49
C LEU A 160 6.81 -18.21 7.35
N LYS A 161 7.06 -19.42 6.85
CA LYS A 161 7.89 -20.41 7.56
C LYS A 161 9.27 -19.87 7.86
N ASP A 162 9.93 -19.27 6.88
CA ASP A 162 11.29 -18.75 7.04
C ASP A 162 11.32 -17.59 8.06
N ILE A 163 10.34 -16.72 8.05
CA ILE A 163 10.16 -15.64 9.05
C ILE A 163 9.96 -16.23 10.45
N LEU A 164 8.99 -17.13 10.60
CA LEU A 164 8.56 -17.63 11.91
C LEU A 164 9.59 -18.58 12.56
N LEU A 165 10.34 -19.33 11.78
CA LEU A 165 11.29 -20.29 12.30
C LEU A 165 12.72 -19.76 12.41
N LYS A 166 13.14 -18.92 11.48
CA LYS A 166 14.52 -18.44 11.42
C LYS A 166 14.67 -17.01 11.93
N GLY A 167 13.57 -16.27 12.04
CA GLY A 167 13.62 -14.83 12.26
C GLY A 167 14.28 -14.07 11.10
N GLU A 168 14.60 -14.77 10.01
CA GLU A 168 15.20 -14.20 8.82
C GLU A 168 14.09 -13.76 7.88
N TYR A 169 13.92 -12.47 7.80
CA TYR A 169 13.26 -11.82 6.71
C TYR A 169 14.34 -11.51 5.67
N ASP A 170 14.21 -12.10 4.48
CA ASP A 170 15.10 -11.80 3.35
C ASP A 170 14.82 -10.37 2.88
N ASP A 171 15.54 -9.43 3.48
CA ASP A 171 15.46 -8.00 3.17
C ASP A 171 16.29 -7.73 1.91
N ASP A 172 16.02 -8.52 0.84
CA ASP A 172 16.59 -8.28 -0.50
C ASP A 172 16.06 -6.99 -1.15
N ASP A 173 15.15 -6.26 -0.49
CA ASP A 173 15.08 -4.83 -0.60
C ASP A 173 16.32 -4.20 0.08
N LYS A 174 17.49 -4.61 -0.36
CA LYS A 174 18.63 -3.71 -0.38
C LYS A 174 18.18 -2.57 -1.27
N PHE A 175 17.46 -1.66 -0.64
CA PHE A 175 17.22 -0.31 -1.09
C PHE A 175 18.54 0.08 -1.72
N ASP A 176 18.58 0.12 -3.05
CA ASP A 176 19.84 0.29 -3.74
C ASP A 176 20.34 1.68 -3.35
N ARG A 177 21.08 1.71 -2.21
CA ARG A 177 21.66 2.95 -1.65
C ARG A 177 22.43 3.68 -2.72
N LYS A 178 22.98 2.93 -3.70
CA LYS A 178 23.68 3.50 -4.84
C LYS A 178 22.71 4.21 -5.78
N ALA A 179 21.54 3.62 -6.10
CA ALA A 179 20.55 4.25 -6.95
C ALA A 179 19.96 5.51 -6.29
N VAL A 180 19.70 5.46 -4.99
CA VAL A 180 19.18 6.62 -4.24
C VAL A 180 20.26 7.70 -4.10
N LEU A 181 21.51 7.34 -3.78
CA LEU A 181 22.60 8.30 -3.74
C LEU A 181 22.85 8.91 -5.13
N ALA A 182 22.73 8.12 -6.20
CA ALA A 182 22.82 8.62 -7.57
C ALA A 182 21.67 9.59 -7.90
N SER A 183 20.44 9.30 -7.54
CA SER A 183 19.30 10.20 -7.76
C SER A 183 19.42 11.49 -6.94
N LEU A 184 19.83 11.41 -5.68
CA LEU A 184 20.09 12.57 -4.83
C LEU A 184 21.24 13.44 -5.39
N SER A 185 22.29 12.83 -5.94
CA SER A 185 23.41 13.57 -6.55
C SER A 185 22.99 14.33 -7.81
N VAL A 186 22.11 13.75 -8.64
CA VAL A 186 21.54 14.42 -9.82
C VAL A 186 20.69 15.62 -9.39
N VAL A 187 19.80 15.44 -8.41
CA VAL A 187 18.96 16.52 -7.87
C VAL A 187 19.82 17.64 -7.29
N ALA A 188 20.84 17.31 -6.48
CA ALA A 188 21.76 18.29 -5.93
C ALA A 188 22.53 19.04 -7.04
N GLY A 189 22.97 18.33 -8.09
CA GLY A 189 23.62 18.92 -9.26
C GLY A 189 22.72 19.91 -9.99
N VAL A 190 21.44 19.59 -10.18
CA VAL A 190 20.46 20.50 -10.80
C VAL A 190 20.28 21.77 -9.96
N PHE A 191 20.12 21.63 -8.63
CA PHE A 191 20.00 22.78 -7.74
C PHE A 191 21.25 23.67 -7.76
N LEU A 192 22.44 23.08 -7.74
CA LEU A 192 23.70 23.80 -7.86
C LEU A 192 23.79 24.56 -9.19
N PHE A 193 23.41 23.89 -10.28
CA PHE A 193 23.41 24.53 -11.61
C PHE A 193 22.44 25.72 -11.67
N ILE A 194 21.22 25.56 -11.13
CA ILE A 194 20.25 26.67 -11.06
C ILE A 194 20.80 27.83 -10.21
N ALA A 195 21.40 27.52 -9.07
CA ALA A 195 22.00 28.55 -8.21
C ALA A 195 23.12 29.32 -8.93
N ILE A 196 24.01 28.63 -9.64
CA ILE A 196 25.08 29.25 -10.45
C ILE A 196 24.46 30.10 -11.55
N LEU A 197 23.41 29.62 -12.22
CA LEU A 197 22.72 30.37 -13.27
C LEU A 197 22.09 31.67 -12.73
N ILE A 198 21.44 31.59 -11.56
CA ILE A 198 20.87 32.77 -10.90
C ILE A 198 21.96 33.81 -10.56
N ILE A 199 23.07 33.35 -9.98
CA ILE A 199 24.19 34.21 -9.65
C ILE A 199 24.81 34.85 -10.93
N TYR A 200 24.91 34.06 -12.00
CA TYR A 200 25.40 34.55 -13.27
C TYR A 200 24.48 35.62 -13.87
N ILE A 201 23.17 35.39 -13.88
CA ILE A 201 22.17 36.35 -14.38
C ILE A 201 22.19 37.62 -13.53
N ASP A 202 22.25 37.50 -12.19
CA ASP A 202 22.28 38.66 -11.28
C ASP A 202 23.56 39.50 -11.52
N ARG A 203 24.74 38.88 -11.60
CA ARG A 203 25.97 39.58 -11.91
C ARG A 203 25.95 40.27 -13.28
N ARG A 204 25.38 39.58 -14.29
CA ARG A 204 25.25 40.16 -15.64
C ARG A 204 24.29 41.33 -15.66
N SER A 205 23.20 41.27 -14.90
CA SER A 205 22.19 42.33 -14.82
C SER A 205 22.70 43.58 -14.10
N ARG A 206 23.64 43.45 -13.18
CA ARG A 206 24.29 44.58 -12.43
C ARG A 206 25.52 45.15 -13.12
N LYS A 207 25.92 44.62 -14.26
CA LYS A 207 27.08 45.11 -15.00
C LYS A 207 26.73 46.45 -15.69
N CYS A 208 27.52 47.47 -15.40
CA CYS A 208 27.38 48.80 -16.01
C CYS A 208 27.82 48.77 -17.48
N PRO A 209 26.99 49.23 -18.45
CA PRO A 209 27.37 49.23 -19.86
C PRO A 209 28.48 50.24 -20.19
N LYS A 210 28.68 51.26 -19.36
CA LYS A 210 29.69 52.31 -19.59
C LYS A 210 31.05 51.94 -19.04
N CYS A 211 31.15 51.40 -17.84
CA CYS A 211 32.46 51.14 -17.20
C CYS A 211 32.74 49.63 -16.98
N GLY A 212 31.81 48.75 -17.30
CA GLY A 212 31.99 47.30 -17.18
C GLY A 212 31.96 46.73 -15.76
N HIS A 213 31.92 47.55 -14.72
CA HIS A 213 31.91 47.13 -13.33
C HIS A 213 30.51 46.65 -12.90
N ILE A 214 30.46 45.68 -11.97
CA ILE A 214 29.21 45.19 -11.39
C ILE A 214 28.77 46.13 -10.26
N ALA A 215 28.30 47.32 -10.62
CA ALA A 215 28.05 48.43 -9.70
C ALA A 215 26.70 49.14 -9.92
N LEU A 216 25.79 48.57 -10.72
CA LEU A 216 24.47 49.13 -10.92
C LEU A 216 23.61 48.87 -9.68
N LYS A 217 23.10 49.97 -9.07
CA LYS A 217 22.12 49.90 -7.96
C LYS A 217 20.84 50.59 -8.39
N GLN A 218 19.72 50.06 -7.93
CA GLN A 218 18.40 50.66 -8.13
C GLN A 218 18.27 51.90 -7.27
N VAL A 219 17.85 52.99 -7.89
CA VAL A 219 17.69 54.31 -7.22
C VAL A 219 16.20 54.66 -7.09
N SER A 220 15.42 54.39 -8.13
CA SER A 220 13.98 54.68 -8.11
C SER A 220 13.20 53.68 -8.95
N VAL A 221 11.91 53.52 -8.61
CA VAL A 221 10.93 52.75 -9.38
C VAL A 221 9.70 53.62 -9.61
N SER A 222 9.32 53.80 -10.84
CA SER A 222 8.10 54.47 -11.22
C SER A 222 7.15 53.53 -11.97
N THR A 223 5.86 53.58 -11.64
CA THR A 223 4.86 52.76 -12.32
C THR A 223 4.47 53.44 -13.62
N ILE A 224 4.69 52.76 -14.75
CA ILE A 224 4.31 53.29 -16.09
C ILE A 224 2.83 52.96 -16.38
N SER A 225 2.42 51.75 -16.11
CA SER A 225 1.07 51.29 -16.42
C SER A 225 0.63 50.15 -15.50
N ARG A 226 -0.65 50.13 -15.16
CA ARG A 226 -1.30 49.07 -14.36
C ARG A 226 -2.65 48.74 -14.97
N LYS A 227 -2.71 47.71 -15.84
CA LYS A 227 -3.95 47.26 -16.52
C LYS A 227 -4.00 45.75 -16.63
N ASN A 228 -5.18 45.17 -16.51
CA ASN A 228 -5.47 43.76 -16.78
C ASN A 228 -4.53 42.76 -16.06
N GLY A 229 -4.23 42.97 -14.78
CA GLY A 229 -3.34 42.08 -14.03
C GLY A 229 -1.84 42.23 -14.33
N VAL A 230 -1.48 43.18 -15.20
CA VAL A 230 -0.10 43.48 -15.58
C VAL A 230 0.32 44.83 -15.08
N LYS A 231 1.42 44.90 -14.35
CA LYS A 231 2.05 46.14 -13.88
C LYS A 231 3.39 46.32 -14.59
N LYS A 232 3.54 47.43 -15.31
CA LYS A 232 4.83 47.84 -15.92
C LYS A 232 5.48 48.94 -15.09
N GLU A 233 6.71 48.76 -14.73
CA GLU A 233 7.49 49.66 -13.91
C GLU A 233 8.79 50.07 -14.64
N ALA A 234 9.14 51.33 -14.59
CA ALA A 234 10.45 51.78 -14.96
C ALA A 234 11.36 51.79 -13.73
N VAL A 235 12.41 50.98 -13.78
CA VAL A 235 13.43 50.90 -12.74
C VAL A 235 14.63 51.69 -13.17
N THR A 236 14.94 52.78 -12.45
CA THR A 236 16.11 53.60 -12.70
C THR A 236 17.29 53.04 -11.92
N LEU A 237 18.35 52.72 -12.63
CA LEU A 237 19.60 52.15 -12.09
C LEU A 237 20.73 53.20 -12.24
N LYS A 238 21.51 53.38 -11.16
CA LYS A 238 22.71 54.25 -11.16
C LYS A 238 23.93 53.41 -10.84
N CYS A 239 24.97 53.60 -11.63
CA CYS A 239 26.28 52.99 -11.35
C CYS A 239 26.97 53.72 -10.20
N THR A 240 27.30 53.02 -9.14
CA THR A 240 28.04 53.61 -8.00
C THR A 240 29.50 53.91 -8.30
N HIS A 241 30.06 53.36 -9.38
CA HIS A 241 31.47 53.60 -9.77
C HIS A 241 31.62 54.81 -10.70
N CYS A 242 30.79 54.90 -11.78
CA CYS A 242 30.98 55.95 -12.80
C CYS A 242 29.80 56.95 -12.87
N GLY A 243 28.80 56.82 -12.01
CA GLY A 243 27.62 57.71 -11.99
C GLY A 243 26.65 57.53 -13.14
N PHE A 244 26.89 56.61 -14.09
CA PHE A 244 26.02 56.36 -15.24
C PHE A 244 24.63 55.96 -14.81
N ILE A 245 23.57 56.59 -15.39
CA ILE A 245 22.17 56.31 -15.09
C ILE A 245 21.55 55.63 -16.31
N THR A 246 20.81 54.57 -16.07
CA THR A 246 20.04 53.84 -17.09
C THR A 246 18.69 53.44 -16.53
N SER A 247 17.69 53.31 -17.38
CA SER A 247 16.37 52.83 -17.01
C SER A 247 16.08 51.48 -17.70
N ARG A 248 15.40 50.60 -17.00
CA ARG A 248 14.92 49.33 -17.54
C ARG A 248 13.45 49.17 -17.20
N GLU A 249 12.68 48.64 -18.13
CA GLU A 249 11.30 48.27 -17.88
C GLU A 249 11.25 46.90 -17.22
N ARG A 250 10.41 46.79 -16.20
CA ARG A 250 10.09 45.56 -15.52
C ARG A 250 8.59 45.32 -15.58
N THR A 251 8.16 44.14 -16.04
CA THR A 251 6.80 43.73 -16.05
C THR A 251 6.56 42.75 -14.90
N SER A 252 5.57 43.02 -14.06
CA SER A 252 5.12 42.10 -13.01
C SER A 252 3.64 41.82 -13.17
N TYR A 253 3.26 40.59 -12.86
CA TYR A 253 1.87 40.15 -12.88
C TYR A 253 1.32 40.20 -11.46
N TYR A 254 0.13 40.73 -11.28
CA TYR A 254 -0.58 40.72 -10.02
C TYR A 254 -1.96 40.10 -10.20
N SER A 255 -2.34 39.22 -9.25
CA SER A 255 -3.67 38.64 -9.24
C SER A 255 -4.69 39.70 -8.78
N THR A 256 -5.74 39.91 -9.57
CA THR A 256 -6.89 40.72 -9.21
C THR A 256 -7.95 39.89 -8.43
N GLY A 257 -7.51 38.82 -7.76
CA GLY A 257 -8.38 37.98 -6.93
C GLY A 257 -8.88 38.74 -5.72
N GLY A 258 -10.21 38.93 -5.68
CA GLY A 258 -10.93 39.54 -4.58
C GLY A 258 -10.69 38.81 -3.25
N HIS A 259 -10.76 39.54 -2.18
CA HIS A 259 -10.82 39.09 -0.80
C HIS A 259 -11.94 38.06 -0.64
N GLY A 260 -11.58 36.79 -0.46
CA GLY A 260 -12.45 35.73 0.02
C GLY A 260 -11.80 35.13 1.26
N GLY A 261 -12.47 35.29 2.38
CA GLY A 261 -12.00 35.04 3.72
C GLY A 261 -11.50 33.62 3.98
N GLY A 262 -10.64 33.52 4.96
CA GLY A 262 -10.02 32.34 5.48
C GLY A 262 -10.99 31.25 5.95
N GLY A 263 -10.51 30.04 5.88
CA GLY A 263 -11.08 28.86 6.48
C GLY A 263 -10.01 27.82 6.60
N GLY A 264 -9.21 27.91 7.64
CA GLY A 264 -8.32 26.82 8.05
C GLY A 264 -9.18 25.61 8.42
N ARG A 265 -9.09 24.55 7.65
CA ARG A 265 -9.60 23.24 8.06
C ARG A 265 -8.45 22.47 8.71
N GLY A 266 -8.49 22.42 10.04
CA GLY A 266 -7.68 21.52 10.82
C GLY A 266 -8.08 20.09 10.52
N PHE A 267 -7.07 19.24 10.28
CA PHE A 267 -7.21 17.80 10.28
C PHE A 267 -7.43 17.36 11.73
N GLY A 268 -8.68 17.09 12.08
CA GLY A 268 -9.04 16.43 13.33
C GLY A 268 -8.80 14.94 13.18
N GLY A 269 -7.85 14.40 13.96
CA GLY A 269 -7.69 12.97 14.15
C GLY A 269 -8.93 12.41 14.84
N GLY A 270 -9.68 11.54 14.17
CA GLY A 270 -10.76 10.77 14.77
C GLY A 270 -10.18 9.59 15.55
N SER A 271 -10.28 9.65 16.86
CA SER A 271 -10.13 8.48 17.74
C SER A 271 -11.33 7.56 17.51
N PHE A 272 -11.09 6.36 17.00
CA PHE A 272 -12.08 5.29 17.04
C PHE A 272 -12.04 4.61 18.41
N SER A 273 -13.06 4.88 19.21
CA SER A 273 -13.36 4.17 20.45
C SER A 273 -13.96 2.81 20.08
N GLY A 274 -13.22 1.74 20.32
CA GLY A 274 -13.70 0.37 20.19
C GLY A 274 -14.71 0.05 21.27
N GLY A 275 -15.95 -0.25 20.85
CA GLY A 275 -16.97 -0.82 21.74
C GLY A 275 -16.72 -2.32 21.93
N SER A 276 -16.52 -2.72 23.18
CA SER A 276 -16.41 -4.10 23.62
C SER A 276 -17.78 -4.78 23.59
N PHE A 277 -17.91 -5.87 22.86
CA PHE A 277 -19.02 -6.82 23.06
C PHE A 277 -18.44 -8.17 23.47
N GLY A 278 -18.70 -8.58 24.70
CA GLY A 278 -18.30 -9.86 25.25
C GLY A 278 -19.14 -11.04 24.72
N GLY A 279 -18.46 -12.13 24.41
CA GLY A 279 -19.02 -13.45 24.17
C GLY A 279 -17.89 -14.47 24.23
N SER A 280 -17.89 -15.28 25.29
CA SER A 280 -16.83 -16.22 25.62
C SER A 280 -17.01 -17.53 24.88
N TYR A 281 -16.09 -17.84 23.99
CA TYR A 281 -15.69 -19.20 23.64
C TYR A 281 -14.19 -19.32 23.83
N GLY A 282 -13.67 -20.47 24.26
CA GLY A 282 -12.28 -20.67 24.67
C GLY A 282 -11.21 -20.57 23.55
N GLY A 283 -11.42 -19.73 22.56
CA GLY A 283 -10.49 -19.43 21.48
C GLY A 283 -9.74 -18.13 21.72
N GLY A 284 -8.58 -17.97 21.10
CA GLY A 284 -7.78 -16.77 21.16
C GLY A 284 -8.55 -15.56 20.64
N HIS A 285 -8.28 -14.39 21.22
CA HIS A 285 -8.82 -13.13 20.74
C HIS A 285 -8.01 -12.63 19.54
N PHE A 286 -8.71 -12.32 18.44
CA PHE A 286 -8.11 -11.61 17.32
C PHE A 286 -8.19 -10.11 17.57
N GLY A 287 -7.05 -9.47 17.69
CA GLY A 287 -6.94 -8.06 18.07
C GLY A 287 -6.96 -7.08 16.92
N GLY A 288 -7.72 -7.30 15.88
CA GLY A 288 -7.73 -6.37 14.74
C GLY A 288 -6.37 -6.21 14.03
N GLY A 289 -5.37 -7.03 14.42
CA GLY A 289 -4.09 -7.14 13.75
C GLY A 289 -4.20 -7.98 12.48
N GLY A 290 -3.31 -7.72 11.54
CA GLY A 290 -3.26 -8.40 10.26
C GLY A 290 -3.13 -7.44 9.09
N ALA A 291 -2.94 -7.97 7.91
CA ALA A 291 -2.84 -7.17 6.71
C ALA A 291 -3.57 -7.85 5.56
N GLY A 292 -4.15 -7.06 4.69
CA GLY A 292 -4.78 -7.50 3.47
C GLY A 292 -4.25 -6.79 2.24
N SER A 293 -4.34 -7.45 1.11
CA SER A 293 -4.10 -6.86 -0.20
C SER A 293 -5.11 -7.35 -1.22
N ARG A 294 -5.43 -6.45 -2.15
CA ARG A 294 -6.17 -6.79 -3.37
C ARG A 294 -5.16 -6.83 -4.53
N PHE A 295 -5.41 -7.70 -5.50
CA PHE A 295 -4.48 -7.95 -6.62
C PHE A 295 -5.21 -8.00 -7.96
#